data_21a579b8d891adf52a1bb43894a57088
#
_entry.id   21a579b8d891adf52a1bb43894a57088
#
_cell.length_a   1.000
_cell.length_b   1.000
_cell.length_c   1.000
_cell.angle_alpha   90.00
_cell.angle_beta   90.00
_cell.angle_gamma   90.00
#
_symmetry.space_group_name_H-M   'P 1'
#
loop_
_entity.id
_entity.type
_entity.pdbx_description
1 polymer ?
#
loop_
_entity_poly.entity_id
_entity_poly.type
_entity_poly.pdbx_seq_one_letter_code
_entity_poly.pdbx_strand_id
1 'polypeptide(L)'
;MSETDTPLLPEMTEVWQQTLNWQPTTQQQDYFQRLYELILQGNRQLNLTRITEPVEFWEKHLWDSLRGIVPFLQEKNEGQTLSTFKVIDIGTGAGFPGIPVAIALPDWTITLLDSTRKKITFLNTLLTQLSIQNANTITGRSEIASKQLQHHQSYDLALIRAVGSADVCAEYALPYLKQGGLAVLYRGNWTVAETASLQSTVERLGGAIEANEAFTTPLSQSIRHCLYLRKVTVTSSEFPRPVRIIN
;
A
#
# COMPACT_ATOMS: atom_id res chain seq x y z
N MET A 1 31.31 -13.59 -14.04
CA MET A 1 29.92 -13.42 -14.49
C MET A 1 29.71 -11.93 -14.55
N SER A 2 29.51 -11.38 -15.76
CA SER A 2 29.32 -9.94 -15.93
C SER A 2 28.17 -9.44 -15.06
N GLU A 3 28.41 -8.36 -14.30
CA GLU A 3 27.37 -7.53 -13.75
C GLU A 3 26.47 -7.14 -14.92
N THR A 4 25.30 -7.76 -15.02
CA THR A 4 24.28 -7.31 -15.96
C THR A 4 23.83 -5.96 -15.43
N ASP A 5 24.23 -4.92 -16.13
CA ASP A 5 23.83 -3.54 -15.85
C ASP A 5 22.30 -3.50 -15.69
N THR A 6 21.83 -3.35 -14.45
CA THR A 6 20.39 -3.24 -14.21
C THR A 6 19.93 -1.90 -14.78
N PRO A 7 18.85 -1.86 -15.59
CA PRO A 7 18.39 -0.62 -16.17
C PRO A 7 18.08 0.42 -15.08
N LEU A 8 18.31 1.69 -15.39
CA LEU A 8 17.98 2.78 -14.50
C LEU A 8 16.48 3.10 -14.55
N LEU A 9 15.91 3.38 -13.39
CA LEU A 9 14.57 3.95 -13.31
C LEU A 9 14.57 5.39 -13.86
N PRO A 10 13.52 5.81 -14.57
CA PRO A 10 13.40 7.20 -14.98
C PRO A 10 13.16 8.09 -13.75
N GLU A 11 13.79 9.26 -13.72
CA GLU A 11 13.65 10.21 -12.60
C GLU A 11 12.23 10.79 -12.51
N MET A 12 11.64 11.15 -13.65
CA MET A 12 10.25 11.66 -13.77
C MET A 12 9.92 12.81 -12.82
N THR A 13 10.87 13.68 -12.52
CA THR A 13 10.75 14.75 -11.51
C THR A 13 9.55 15.65 -11.75
N GLU A 14 9.33 16.08 -13.00
CA GLU A 14 8.19 16.91 -13.37
C GLU A 14 6.86 16.16 -13.20
N VAL A 15 6.81 14.89 -13.55
CA VAL A 15 5.60 14.07 -13.43
C VAL A 15 5.24 13.85 -11.95
N TRP A 16 6.22 13.59 -11.09
CA TRP A 16 6.01 13.53 -9.64
C TRP A 16 5.38 14.84 -9.13
N GLN A 17 5.98 15.97 -9.49
CA GLN A 17 5.51 17.29 -9.04
C GLN A 17 4.11 17.62 -9.56
N GLN A 18 3.85 17.41 -10.84
CA GLN A 18 2.57 17.77 -11.46
C GLN A 18 1.41 16.89 -10.98
N THR A 19 1.67 15.60 -10.70
CA THR A 19 0.62 14.62 -10.43
C THR A 19 0.40 14.31 -8.95
N LEU A 20 1.42 14.49 -8.10
CA LEU A 20 1.33 14.23 -6.66
C LEU A 20 1.61 15.47 -5.80
N ASN A 21 1.98 16.60 -6.43
CA ASN A 21 2.50 17.79 -5.75
C ASN A 21 3.64 17.44 -4.78
N TRP A 22 4.45 16.46 -5.15
CA TRP A 22 5.57 15.92 -4.39
C TRP A 22 6.64 15.44 -5.35
N GLN A 23 7.90 15.45 -4.90
CA GLN A 23 9.01 14.86 -5.63
C GLN A 23 9.98 14.18 -4.66
N PRO A 24 10.61 13.06 -5.06
CA PRO A 24 11.60 12.41 -4.23
C PRO A 24 12.87 13.27 -4.12
N THR A 25 13.48 13.24 -2.94
CA THR A 25 14.86 13.72 -2.77
C THR A 25 15.83 12.79 -3.50
N THR A 26 17.07 13.22 -3.74
CA THR A 26 18.13 12.37 -4.34
C THR A 26 18.27 11.05 -3.56
N GLN A 27 18.27 11.10 -2.24
CA GLN A 27 18.34 9.90 -1.41
C GLN A 27 17.15 8.95 -1.62
N GLN A 28 15.95 9.49 -1.76
CA GLN A 28 14.76 8.67 -2.03
C GLN A 28 14.80 8.07 -3.45
N GLN A 29 15.33 8.79 -4.42
CA GLN A 29 15.57 8.25 -5.78
C GLN A 29 16.56 7.07 -5.73
N ASP A 30 17.65 7.19 -4.98
CA ASP A 30 18.61 6.10 -4.78
C ASP A 30 17.93 4.89 -4.11
N TYR A 31 17.08 5.10 -3.12
CA TYR A 31 16.30 4.02 -2.51
C TYR A 31 15.34 3.35 -3.51
N PHE A 32 14.66 4.11 -4.36
CA PHE A 32 13.77 3.55 -5.38
C PHE A 32 14.54 2.74 -6.42
N GLN A 33 15.71 3.22 -6.87
CA GLN A 33 16.57 2.48 -7.78
C GLN A 33 17.02 1.16 -7.15
N ARG A 34 17.53 1.17 -5.93
CA ARG A 34 17.93 -0.03 -5.22
C ARG A 34 16.77 -0.98 -4.94
N LEU A 35 15.58 -0.46 -4.62
CA LEU A 35 14.37 -1.27 -4.47
C LEU A 35 14.06 -2.01 -5.77
N TYR A 36 14.11 -1.34 -6.90
CA TYR A 36 13.90 -1.93 -8.22
C TYR A 36 14.89 -3.07 -8.49
N GLU A 37 16.19 -2.82 -8.28
CA GLU A 37 17.25 -3.83 -8.47
C GLU A 37 17.01 -5.08 -7.63
N LEU A 38 16.69 -4.90 -6.35
CA LEU A 38 16.44 -6.00 -5.42
C LEU A 38 15.17 -6.77 -5.76
N ILE A 39 14.13 -6.09 -6.23
CA ILE A 39 12.90 -6.74 -6.73
C ILE A 39 13.21 -7.57 -7.97
N LEU A 40 13.97 -7.06 -8.94
CA LEU A 40 14.37 -7.83 -10.12
C LEU A 40 15.21 -9.06 -9.75
N GLN A 41 16.13 -8.92 -8.80
CA GLN A 41 16.93 -10.02 -8.31
C GLN A 41 16.06 -11.09 -7.63
N GLY A 42 15.17 -10.69 -6.71
CA GLY A 42 14.26 -11.59 -6.01
C GLY A 42 13.24 -12.24 -6.93
N ASN A 43 12.84 -11.53 -7.98
CA ASN A 43 11.85 -12.01 -8.95
C ASN A 43 12.33 -13.25 -9.73
N ARG A 44 13.64 -13.43 -9.87
CA ARG A 44 14.24 -14.64 -10.49
C ARG A 44 13.91 -15.93 -9.72
N GLN A 45 13.52 -15.81 -8.44
CA GLN A 45 13.28 -16.97 -7.56
C GLN A 45 11.85 -17.06 -7.05
N LEU A 46 11.12 -15.93 -6.93
CA LEU A 46 9.89 -15.84 -6.14
C LEU A 46 8.65 -15.37 -6.92
N ASN A 47 8.72 -15.09 -8.22
CA ASN A 47 7.61 -14.55 -8.99
C ASN A 47 6.92 -13.37 -8.27
N LEU A 48 7.69 -12.36 -7.87
CA LEU A 48 7.23 -11.21 -7.09
C LEU A 48 6.31 -10.29 -7.90
N THR A 49 6.70 -10.03 -9.15
CA THR A 49 5.96 -9.18 -10.08
C THR A 49 6.19 -9.59 -11.53
N ARG A 50 5.23 -9.27 -12.41
CA ARG A 50 5.39 -9.37 -13.87
C ARG A 50 5.90 -8.06 -14.49
N ILE A 51 5.96 -7.00 -13.70
CA ILE A 51 6.33 -5.66 -14.14
C ILE A 51 7.82 -5.48 -13.86
N THR A 52 8.63 -5.58 -14.92
CA THR A 52 10.09 -5.56 -14.83
C THR A 52 10.72 -4.43 -15.65
N GLU A 53 9.99 -3.85 -16.60
CA GLU A 53 10.48 -2.73 -17.39
C GLU A 53 10.52 -1.45 -16.53
N PRO A 54 11.60 -0.64 -16.57
CA PRO A 54 11.81 0.49 -15.66
C PRO A 54 10.68 1.50 -15.63
N VAL A 55 10.20 1.91 -16.80
CA VAL A 55 9.12 2.90 -16.94
C VAL A 55 7.81 2.36 -16.38
N GLU A 56 7.50 1.10 -16.68
CA GLU A 56 6.31 0.42 -16.19
C GLU A 56 6.37 0.19 -14.68
N PHE A 57 7.56 -0.18 -14.15
CA PHE A 57 7.80 -0.35 -12.72
C PHE A 57 7.63 0.98 -11.98
N TRP A 58 8.20 2.07 -12.53
CA TRP A 58 8.05 3.40 -11.98
C TRP A 58 6.57 3.77 -11.83
N GLU A 59 5.77 3.64 -12.91
CA GLU A 59 4.35 4.02 -12.86
C GLU A 59 3.52 3.11 -11.96
N LYS A 60 3.61 1.78 -12.18
CA LYS A 60 2.68 0.81 -11.56
C LYS A 60 3.08 0.40 -10.14
N HIS A 61 4.36 0.58 -9.76
CA HIS A 61 4.82 0.20 -8.43
C HIS A 61 5.18 1.41 -7.57
N LEU A 62 5.89 2.40 -8.08
CA LEU A 62 6.28 3.54 -7.27
C LEU A 62 5.19 4.63 -7.26
N TRP A 63 4.86 5.17 -8.42
CA TRP A 63 3.89 6.24 -8.54
C TRP A 63 2.50 5.84 -8.02
N ASP A 64 1.97 4.70 -8.47
CA ASP A 64 0.66 4.19 -8.05
C ASP A 64 0.60 3.97 -6.53
N SER A 65 1.69 3.50 -5.91
CA SER A 65 1.77 3.34 -4.45
C SER A 65 1.61 4.66 -3.71
N LEU A 66 2.24 5.74 -4.20
CA LEU A 66 2.20 7.05 -3.56
C LEU A 66 0.93 7.82 -3.90
N ARG A 67 0.25 7.53 -5.02
CA ARG A 67 -1.00 8.19 -5.41
C ARG A 67 -2.08 8.07 -4.34
N GLY A 68 -2.19 6.93 -3.68
CA GLY A 68 -3.19 6.71 -2.62
C GLY A 68 -2.92 7.49 -1.33
N ILE A 69 -1.73 8.05 -1.15
CA ILE A 69 -1.36 8.82 0.05
C ILE A 69 -1.09 10.29 -0.26
N VAL A 70 -1.49 10.80 -1.43
CA VAL A 70 -1.30 12.20 -1.84
C VAL A 70 -1.74 13.21 -0.79
N PRO A 71 -2.90 13.07 -0.11
CA PRO A 71 -3.29 14.03 0.92
C PRO A 71 -2.21 14.25 1.99
N PHE A 72 -1.54 13.17 2.39
CA PHE A 72 -0.48 13.22 3.41
C PHE A 72 0.87 13.71 2.88
N LEU A 73 1.17 13.48 1.61
CA LEU A 73 2.38 14.02 0.97
C LEU A 73 2.32 15.55 0.88
N GLN A 74 1.14 16.10 0.64
CA GLN A 74 0.92 17.54 0.52
C GLN A 74 1.03 18.25 1.87
N GLU A 75 0.45 17.70 2.94
CA GLU A 75 0.57 18.23 4.30
C GLU A 75 2.03 18.38 4.73
N LYS A 76 2.89 17.41 4.37
CA LYS A 76 4.33 17.49 4.63
C LYS A 76 5.00 18.66 3.91
N ASN A 77 4.62 18.92 2.67
CA ASN A 77 5.17 20.03 1.88
C ASN A 77 4.76 21.41 2.42
N GLU A 78 3.61 21.51 3.08
CA GLU A 78 3.10 22.73 3.71
C GLU A 78 3.75 23.02 5.08
N GLY A 79 4.74 22.21 5.49
CA GLY A 79 5.47 22.40 6.75
C GLY A 79 4.66 22.04 8.00
N GLN A 80 3.53 21.35 7.83
CA GLN A 80 2.80 20.80 8.96
C GLN A 80 3.61 19.64 9.56
N THR A 81 3.71 19.62 10.88
CA THR A 81 4.30 18.47 11.57
C THR A 81 3.36 17.29 11.41
N LEU A 82 3.66 16.41 10.45
CA LEU A 82 2.90 15.17 10.30
C LEU A 82 3.02 14.37 11.61
N SER A 83 1.87 13.99 12.15
CA SER A 83 1.81 12.99 13.21
C SER A 83 2.54 11.72 12.74
N THR A 84 3.23 11.05 13.65
CA THR A 84 3.80 9.73 13.33
C THR A 84 2.67 8.73 13.14
N PHE A 85 2.42 8.35 11.88
CA PHE A 85 1.36 7.39 11.55
C PHE A 85 1.87 5.96 11.71
N LYS A 86 1.02 5.11 12.27
CA LYS A 86 1.16 3.65 12.15
C LYS A 86 0.33 3.18 10.96
N VAL A 87 1.00 2.61 9.99
CA VAL A 87 0.41 2.15 8.73
C VAL A 87 0.52 0.65 8.61
N ILE A 88 -0.53 0.00 8.11
CA ILE A 88 -0.47 -1.41 7.71
C ILE A 88 -0.73 -1.54 6.20
N ASP A 89 0.14 -2.26 5.51
CA ASP A 89 -0.02 -2.67 4.12
C ASP A 89 -0.47 -4.13 4.08
N ILE A 90 -1.72 -4.37 3.71
CA ILE A 90 -2.40 -5.66 3.80
C ILE A 90 -2.27 -6.40 2.47
N GLY A 91 -1.66 -7.57 2.50
CA GLY A 91 -1.35 -8.34 1.30
C GLY A 91 -0.24 -7.68 0.50
N THR A 92 0.77 -7.17 1.18
CA THR A 92 1.86 -6.35 0.62
C THR A 92 2.60 -6.97 -0.57
N GLY A 93 2.56 -8.29 -0.72
CA GLY A 93 3.19 -9.00 -1.83
C GLY A 93 4.70 -8.79 -1.90
N ALA A 94 5.14 -8.07 -2.90
CA ALA A 94 6.54 -7.67 -3.09
C ALA A 94 6.90 -6.37 -2.35
N GLY A 95 6.04 -5.90 -1.42
CA GLY A 95 6.26 -4.69 -0.64
C GLY A 95 5.53 -3.45 -1.17
N PHE A 96 4.48 -3.62 -1.99
CA PHE A 96 3.75 -2.51 -2.59
C PHE A 96 2.28 -2.47 -2.15
N PRO A 97 1.78 -1.32 -1.65
CA PRO A 97 2.41 0.01 -1.67
C PRO A 97 3.36 0.33 -0.49
N GLY A 98 3.50 -0.53 0.51
CA GLY A 98 4.10 -0.21 1.81
C GLY A 98 5.55 0.30 1.75
N ILE A 99 6.44 -0.30 0.94
CA ILE A 99 7.87 0.12 0.89
C ILE A 99 8.04 1.49 0.22
N PRO A 100 7.41 1.82 -0.91
CA PRO A 100 7.45 3.18 -1.44
C PRO A 100 6.95 4.22 -0.43
N VAL A 101 5.90 3.90 0.36
CA VAL A 101 5.40 4.77 1.43
C VAL A 101 6.44 4.94 2.54
N ALA A 102 7.12 3.86 2.97
CA ALA A 102 8.18 3.91 3.96
C ALA A 102 9.36 4.81 3.51
N ILE A 103 9.71 4.76 2.23
CA ILE A 103 10.76 5.60 1.63
C ILE A 103 10.32 7.07 1.56
N ALA A 104 9.09 7.34 1.15
CA ALA A 104 8.58 8.70 1.00
C ALA A 104 8.35 9.41 2.35
N LEU A 105 7.92 8.66 3.36
CA LEU A 105 7.52 9.15 4.68
C LEU A 105 8.31 8.44 5.80
N PRO A 106 9.58 8.77 6.01
CA PRO A 106 10.47 8.07 6.95
C PRO A 106 10.04 8.20 8.42
N ASP A 107 9.22 9.19 8.76
CA ASP A 107 8.68 9.40 10.11
C ASP A 107 7.50 8.47 10.44
N TRP A 108 6.97 7.77 9.45
CA TRP A 108 5.87 6.82 9.61
C TRP A 108 6.38 5.41 9.93
N THR A 109 5.61 4.63 10.68
CA THR A 109 5.92 3.22 10.94
C THR A 109 5.04 2.34 10.07
N ILE A 110 5.64 1.55 9.19
CA ILE A 110 4.94 0.73 8.20
C ILE A 110 5.02 -0.76 8.60
N THR A 111 3.87 -1.41 8.67
CA THR A 111 3.77 -2.86 8.88
C THR A 111 3.37 -3.54 7.58
N LEU A 112 4.21 -4.42 7.06
CA LEU A 112 4.00 -5.17 5.82
C LEU A 112 3.43 -6.55 6.15
N LEU A 113 2.16 -6.80 5.83
CA LEU A 113 1.48 -8.06 6.11
C LEU A 113 1.27 -8.87 4.82
N ASP A 114 1.74 -10.12 4.81
CA ASP A 114 1.40 -11.11 3.77
C ASP A 114 1.27 -12.51 4.38
N SER A 115 0.40 -13.33 3.83
CA SER A 115 0.22 -14.72 4.26
C SER A 115 1.33 -15.65 3.77
N THR A 116 2.10 -15.23 2.77
CA THR A 116 3.12 -16.03 2.10
C THR A 116 4.47 -15.87 2.78
N ARG A 117 4.89 -16.86 3.59
CA ARG A 117 6.16 -16.84 4.33
C ARG A 117 7.37 -16.51 3.45
N LYS A 118 7.46 -17.10 2.23
CA LYS A 118 8.59 -16.84 1.32
C LYS A 118 8.70 -15.36 0.93
N LYS A 119 7.58 -14.68 0.71
CA LYS A 119 7.54 -13.24 0.41
C LYS A 119 8.01 -12.43 1.62
N ILE A 120 7.53 -12.76 2.82
CA ILE A 120 7.94 -12.08 4.05
C ILE A 120 9.44 -12.27 4.32
N THR A 121 9.98 -13.47 4.12
CA THR A 121 11.43 -13.70 4.24
C THR A 121 12.21 -12.82 3.26
N PHE A 122 11.75 -12.72 2.02
CA PHE A 122 12.34 -11.82 1.02
C PHE A 122 12.26 -10.35 1.47
N LEU A 123 11.10 -9.90 1.95
CA LEU A 123 10.93 -8.51 2.41
C LEU A 123 11.84 -8.18 3.59
N ASN A 124 12.06 -9.09 4.54
CA ASN A 124 13.01 -8.89 5.63
C ASN A 124 14.44 -8.67 5.11
N THR A 125 14.86 -9.49 4.16
CA THR A 125 16.18 -9.33 3.51
C THR A 125 16.25 -7.99 2.78
N LEU A 126 15.21 -7.63 2.03
CA LEU A 126 15.12 -6.38 1.27
C LEU A 126 15.19 -5.16 2.20
N LEU A 127 14.41 -5.13 3.28
CA LEU A 127 14.45 -4.03 4.26
C LEU A 127 15.85 -3.86 4.87
N THR A 128 16.53 -4.97 5.19
CA THR A 128 17.90 -4.96 5.68
C THR A 128 18.88 -4.39 4.66
N GLN A 129 18.80 -4.84 3.40
CA GLN A 129 19.68 -4.38 2.31
C GLN A 129 19.46 -2.91 1.94
N LEU A 130 18.23 -2.42 2.08
CA LEU A 130 17.88 -1.01 1.90
C LEU A 130 18.15 -0.17 3.15
N SER A 131 18.51 -0.79 4.30
CA SER A 131 18.64 -0.08 5.57
C SER A 131 17.37 0.69 6.00
N ILE A 132 16.18 0.20 5.61
CA ILE A 132 14.90 0.79 6.00
C ILE A 132 14.57 0.36 7.44
N GLN A 133 14.53 1.33 8.36
CA GLN A 133 14.33 1.10 9.79
C GLN A 133 12.86 1.32 10.23
N ASN A 134 12.09 2.03 9.44
CA ASN A 134 10.71 2.42 9.74
C ASN A 134 9.66 1.44 9.17
N ALA A 135 10.10 0.26 8.72
CA ALA A 135 9.20 -0.80 8.25
C ALA A 135 9.51 -2.13 8.95
N ASN A 136 8.47 -2.90 9.24
CA ASN A 136 8.52 -4.24 9.79
C ASN A 136 7.56 -5.18 9.05
N THR A 137 7.69 -6.49 9.25
CA THR A 137 6.89 -7.48 8.54
C THR A 137 6.10 -8.38 9.47
N ILE A 138 4.96 -8.87 8.99
CA ILE A 138 4.14 -9.88 9.67
C ILE A 138 3.79 -10.98 8.66
N THR A 139 4.05 -12.24 9.04
CA THR A 139 3.52 -13.39 8.29
C THR A 139 2.17 -13.79 8.88
N GLY A 140 1.11 -13.66 8.12
CA GLY A 140 -0.21 -14.05 8.59
C GLY A 140 -1.32 -13.75 7.59
N ARG A 141 -2.46 -14.37 7.83
CA ARG A 141 -3.69 -14.03 7.11
C ARG A 141 -4.36 -12.85 7.81
N SER A 142 -4.88 -11.91 7.05
CA SER A 142 -5.47 -10.67 7.58
C SER A 142 -6.60 -10.94 8.57
N GLU A 143 -7.47 -11.90 8.27
CA GLU A 143 -8.61 -12.26 9.12
C GLU A 143 -8.22 -12.86 10.49
N ILE A 144 -6.97 -13.28 10.64
CA ILE A 144 -6.41 -13.78 11.90
C ILE A 144 -5.62 -12.67 12.60
N ALA A 145 -4.74 -11.99 11.86
CA ALA A 145 -3.84 -10.99 12.42
C ALA A 145 -4.61 -9.77 12.98
N SER A 146 -5.71 -9.35 12.33
CA SER A 146 -6.54 -8.23 12.80
C SER A 146 -7.25 -8.48 14.15
N LYS A 147 -7.35 -9.74 14.60
CA LYS A 147 -7.93 -10.11 15.90
C LYS A 147 -6.89 -10.14 17.03
N GLN A 148 -5.60 -10.04 16.72
CA GLN A 148 -4.55 -9.99 17.73
C GLN A 148 -4.52 -8.60 18.38
N LEU A 149 -4.40 -8.53 19.70
CA LEU A 149 -4.48 -7.29 20.47
C LEU A 149 -3.52 -6.20 19.99
N GLN A 150 -2.30 -6.56 19.57
CA GLN A 150 -1.30 -5.62 19.07
C GLN A 150 -1.67 -5.01 17.70
N HIS A 151 -2.62 -5.60 16.99
CA HIS A 151 -3.00 -5.17 15.64
C HIS A 151 -4.44 -4.66 15.55
N HIS A 152 -5.32 -5.12 16.43
CA HIS A 152 -6.72 -4.71 16.46
C HIS A 152 -6.84 -3.22 16.82
N GLN A 153 -7.49 -2.42 15.98
CA GLN A 153 -7.70 -0.98 16.18
C GLN A 153 -6.41 -0.21 16.56
N SER A 154 -5.29 -0.56 15.93
CA SER A 154 -3.96 -0.06 16.32
C SER A 154 -3.30 0.82 15.27
N TYR A 155 -3.90 0.95 14.08
CA TYR A 155 -3.32 1.67 12.95
C TYR A 155 -4.12 2.92 12.61
N ASP A 156 -3.39 3.94 12.14
CA ASP A 156 -3.97 5.20 11.67
C ASP A 156 -4.38 5.10 10.20
N LEU A 157 -3.62 4.30 9.42
CA LEU A 157 -3.84 4.09 8.00
C LEU A 157 -3.70 2.61 7.63
N ALA A 158 -4.60 2.11 6.79
CA ALA A 158 -4.50 0.79 6.17
C ALA A 158 -4.46 0.93 4.65
N LEU A 159 -3.47 0.33 4.02
CA LEU A 159 -3.29 0.29 2.58
C LEU A 159 -3.61 -1.12 2.09
N ILE A 160 -4.35 -1.25 0.99
CA ILE A 160 -4.67 -2.55 0.43
C ILE A 160 -4.80 -2.46 -1.09
N ARG A 161 -4.01 -3.28 -1.80
CA ARG A 161 -3.93 -3.31 -3.24
C ARG A 161 -3.94 -4.74 -3.77
N ALA A 162 -4.78 -5.03 -4.78
CA ALA A 162 -4.81 -6.30 -5.51
C ALA A 162 -5.04 -7.56 -4.64
N VAL A 163 -5.78 -7.45 -3.53
CA VAL A 163 -6.03 -8.56 -2.60
C VAL A 163 -7.34 -9.30 -2.91
N GLY A 164 -8.38 -8.58 -3.33
CA GLY A 164 -9.68 -9.16 -3.61
C GLY A 164 -10.73 -8.14 -4.07
N SER A 165 -12.02 -8.49 -3.94
CA SER A 165 -13.11 -7.54 -4.15
C SER A 165 -13.04 -6.40 -3.12
N ALA A 166 -13.73 -5.28 -3.37
CA ALA A 166 -13.70 -4.14 -2.45
C ALA A 166 -14.31 -4.47 -1.09
N ASP A 167 -15.36 -5.29 -1.07
CA ASP A 167 -15.98 -5.77 0.17
C ASP A 167 -14.99 -6.56 1.03
N VAL A 168 -14.23 -7.48 0.42
CA VAL A 168 -13.18 -8.25 1.09
C VAL A 168 -12.07 -7.32 1.57
N CYS A 169 -11.66 -6.35 0.75
CA CYS A 169 -10.64 -5.37 1.14
C CYS A 169 -11.11 -4.51 2.33
N ALA A 170 -12.36 -4.05 2.34
CA ALA A 170 -12.92 -3.30 3.46
C ALA A 170 -12.98 -4.16 4.74
N GLU A 171 -13.41 -5.43 4.61
CA GLU A 171 -13.48 -6.37 5.73
C GLU A 171 -12.10 -6.67 6.32
N TYR A 172 -11.05 -6.67 5.50
CA TYR A 172 -9.67 -6.86 5.96
C TYR A 172 -9.06 -5.58 6.55
N ALA A 173 -9.41 -4.41 6.06
CA ALA A 173 -8.76 -3.16 6.44
C ALA A 173 -9.37 -2.52 7.72
N LEU A 174 -10.70 -2.41 7.80
CA LEU A 174 -11.37 -1.66 8.85
C LEU A 174 -11.13 -2.17 10.29
N PRO A 175 -10.98 -3.49 10.56
CA PRO A 175 -10.67 -3.96 11.91
C PRO A 175 -9.30 -3.55 12.46
N TYR A 176 -8.34 -3.23 11.60
CA TYR A 176 -7.02 -2.75 12.02
C TYR A 176 -7.04 -1.28 12.48
N LEU A 177 -8.01 -0.51 12.00
CA LEU A 177 -8.01 0.94 12.16
C LEU A 177 -8.53 1.36 13.52
N LYS A 178 -7.84 2.32 14.12
CA LYS A 178 -8.37 3.14 15.22
C LYS A 178 -9.62 3.86 14.74
N GLN A 179 -10.48 4.29 15.68
CA GLN A 179 -11.54 5.22 15.34
C GLN A 179 -10.95 6.51 14.77
N GLY A 180 -11.50 7.01 13.67
CA GLY A 180 -10.95 8.11 12.89
C GLY A 180 -9.83 7.71 11.90
N GLY A 181 -9.33 6.47 11.94
CA GLY A 181 -8.36 5.97 10.99
C GLY A 181 -8.93 5.80 9.57
N LEU A 182 -8.06 5.70 8.58
CA LEU A 182 -8.40 5.69 7.15
C LEU A 182 -7.91 4.41 6.48
N ALA A 183 -8.74 3.78 5.65
CA ALA A 183 -8.30 2.74 4.71
C ALA A 183 -8.26 3.30 3.30
N VAL A 184 -7.21 2.96 2.55
CA VAL A 184 -7.06 3.27 1.12
C VAL A 184 -7.10 1.98 0.32
N LEU A 185 -8.15 1.81 -0.46
CA LEU A 185 -8.32 0.68 -1.37
C LEU A 185 -7.91 1.12 -2.78
N TYR A 186 -6.83 0.54 -3.30
CA TYR A 186 -6.36 0.80 -4.66
C TYR A 186 -7.14 -0.06 -5.66
N ARG A 187 -7.82 0.59 -6.60
CA ARG A 187 -8.69 -0.07 -7.58
C ARG A 187 -8.34 0.32 -9.02
N GLY A 188 -8.68 -0.57 -9.94
CA GLY A 188 -8.72 -0.25 -11.37
C GLY A 188 -9.95 0.58 -11.71
N ASN A 189 -10.65 0.20 -12.80
CA ASN A 189 -11.96 0.79 -13.09
C ASN A 189 -12.93 0.55 -11.93
N TRP A 190 -13.73 1.56 -11.64
CA TRP A 190 -14.68 1.54 -10.57
C TRP A 190 -15.98 2.23 -10.97
N THR A 191 -17.12 1.69 -10.61
CA THR A 191 -18.43 2.16 -11.01
C THR A 191 -19.26 2.65 -9.83
N VAL A 192 -20.28 3.45 -10.11
CA VAL A 192 -21.26 3.90 -9.10
C VAL A 192 -21.98 2.70 -8.46
N ALA A 193 -22.28 1.66 -9.26
CA ALA A 193 -22.93 0.44 -8.76
C ALA A 193 -22.05 -0.31 -7.75
N GLU A 194 -20.73 -0.37 -7.99
CA GLU A 194 -19.78 -0.97 -7.03
C GLU A 194 -19.68 -0.15 -5.76
N THR A 195 -19.73 1.18 -5.83
CA THR A 195 -19.80 2.06 -4.64
C THR A 195 -21.06 1.77 -3.80
N ALA A 196 -22.20 1.67 -4.45
CA ALA A 196 -23.47 1.37 -3.77
C ALA A 196 -23.46 -0.02 -3.09
N SER A 197 -22.86 -1.02 -3.74
CA SER A 197 -22.68 -2.35 -3.15
C SER A 197 -21.74 -2.31 -1.94
N LEU A 198 -20.62 -1.61 -2.03
CA LEU A 198 -19.64 -1.49 -0.96
C LEU A 198 -20.18 -0.75 0.26
N GLN A 199 -21.09 0.23 0.07
CA GLN A 199 -21.61 1.08 1.13
C GLN A 199 -22.18 0.27 2.30
N SER A 200 -23.04 -0.71 2.03
CA SER A 200 -23.65 -1.55 3.05
C SER A 200 -22.63 -2.39 3.83
N THR A 201 -21.59 -2.86 3.15
CA THR A 201 -20.50 -3.61 3.79
C THR A 201 -19.68 -2.71 4.72
N VAL A 202 -19.32 -1.52 4.25
CA VAL A 202 -18.52 -0.56 5.02
C VAL A 202 -19.26 -0.10 6.28
N GLU A 203 -20.56 0.19 6.16
CA GLU A 203 -21.41 0.56 7.32
C GLU A 203 -21.46 -0.55 8.37
N ARG A 204 -21.66 -1.80 7.97
CA ARG A 204 -21.64 -2.96 8.89
C ARG A 204 -20.29 -3.16 9.59
N LEU A 205 -19.21 -2.74 8.97
CA LEU A 205 -17.85 -2.78 9.52
C LEU A 205 -17.54 -1.59 10.43
N GLY A 206 -18.50 -0.68 10.62
CA GLY A 206 -18.32 0.53 11.40
C GLY A 206 -17.50 1.60 10.69
N GLY A 207 -17.58 1.64 9.37
CA GLY A 207 -16.91 2.63 8.52
C GLY A 207 -17.89 3.48 7.72
N ALA A 208 -17.34 4.43 6.97
CA ALA A 208 -18.03 5.23 5.95
C ALA A 208 -17.13 5.39 4.73
N ILE A 209 -17.70 5.43 3.53
CA ILE A 209 -16.96 5.81 2.33
C ILE A 209 -16.80 7.34 2.38
N GLU A 210 -15.57 7.82 2.56
CA GLU A 210 -15.25 9.23 2.66
C GLU A 210 -15.05 9.86 1.28
N ALA A 211 -14.33 9.15 0.41
CA ALA A 211 -14.10 9.61 -0.95
C ALA A 211 -13.87 8.45 -1.92
N ASN A 212 -14.16 8.71 -3.18
CA ASN A 212 -13.77 7.88 -4.31
C ASN A 212 -13.07 8.78 -5.34
N GLU A 213 -11.76 8.75 -5.36
CA GLU A 213 -10.97 9.55 -6.26
C GLU A 213 -10.64 8.78 -7.53
N ALA A 214 -11.23 9.20 -8.64
CA ALA A 214 -10.86 8.75 -9.98
C ALA A 214 -9.67 9.56 -10.50
N PHE A 215 -8.71 8.90 -11.12
CA PHE A 215 -7.58 9.53 -11.75
C PHE A 215 -7.08 8.73 -12.95
N THR A 216 -6.29 9.38 -13.79
CA THR A 216 -5.62 8.75 -14.92
C THR A 216 -4.13 8.65 -14.61
N THR A 217 -3.55 7.47 -14.85
CA THR A 217 -2.12 7.27 -14.64
C THR A 217 -1.32 8.11 -15.65
N PRO A 218 -0.16 8.68 -15.26
CA PRO A 218 0.49 9.71 -16.08
C PRO A 218 1.05 9.22 -17.41
N LEU A 219 1.48 7.97 -17.50
CA LEU A 219 2.15 7.43 -18.69
C LEU A 219 1.21 6.52 -19.48
N SER A 220 0.67 5.48 -18.86
CA SER A 220 -0.19 4.50 -19.54
C SER A 220 -1.63 4.98 -19.75
N GLN A 221 -2.01 6.17 -19.24
CA GLN A 221 -3.34 6.77 -19.34
C GLN A 221 -4.48 5.81 -18.90
N SER A 222 -4.18 4.93 -17.95
CA SER A 222 -5.15 3.99 -17.41
C SER A 222 -6.00 4.65 -16.32
N ILE A 223 -7.32 4.41 -16.35
CA ILE A 223 -8.22 4.87 -15.29
C ILE A 223 -8.00 4.04 -14.03
N ARG A 224 -7.81 4.72 -12.90
CA ARG A 224 -7.63 4.16 -11.57
C ARG A 224 -8.49 4.89 -10.56
N HIS A 225 -8.69 4.24 -9.41
CA HIS A 225 -9.43 4.79 -8.30
C HIS A 225 -8.72 4.50 -6.98
N CYS A 226 -8.77 5.47 -6.07
CA CYS A 226 -8.49 5.26 -4.65
C CYS A 226 -9.80 5.48 -3.87
N LEU A 227 -10.24 4.43 -3.18
CA LEU A 227 -11.39 4.53 -2.28
C LEU A 227 -10.88 4.78 -0.88
N TYR A 228 -11.37 5.82 -0.23
CA TYR A 228 -11.03 6.19 1.13
C TYR A 228 -12.17 5.82 2.06
N LEU A 229 -11.91 4.92 3.00
CA LEU A 229 -12.90 4.46 3.97
C LEU A 229 -12.51 4.94 5.38
N ARG A 230 -13.32 5.78 5.97
CA ARG A 230 -13.11 6.29 7.33
C ARG A 230 -13.67 5.30 8.36
N LYS A 231 -12.88 4.98 9.39
CA LYS A 231 -13.33 4.22 10.54
C LYS A 231 -14.14 5.12 11.47
N VAL A 232 -15.45 4.87 11.59
CA VAL A 232 -16.38 5.71 12.37
C VAL A 232 -16.67 5.11 13.75
N THR A 233 -16.95 3.80 13.79
CA THR A 233 -17.27 3.09 15.03
C THR A 233 -16.51 1.76 15.11
N VAL A 234 -16.60 1.07 16.23
CA VAL A 234 -15.98 -0.24 16.42
C VAL A 234 -16.55 -1.27 15.43
N THR A 235 -15.69 -2.06 14.83
CA THR A 235 -16.11 -3.22 14.02
C THR A 235 -16.62 -4.33 14.93
N SER A 236 -17.79 -4.92 14.60
CA SER A 236 -18.31 -6.08 15.32
C SER A 236 -17.29 -7.23 15.35
N SER A 237 -17.22 -7.97 16.47
CA SER A 237 -16.29 -9.09 16.66
C SER A 237 -16.50 -10.28 15.71
N GLU A 238 -17.63 -10.32 15.01
CA GLU A 238 -17.87 -11.31 13.93
C GLU A 238 -16.98 -11.08 12.70
N PHE A 239 -16.43 -9.85 12.55
CA PHE A 239 -15.54 -9.48 11.45
C PHE A 239 -14.05 -9.46 11.88
N PRO A 240 -13.15 -9.68 10.94
CA PRO A 240 -13.41 -10.22 9.59
C PRO A 240 -13.89 -11.68 9.64
N ARG A 241 -14.77 -12.01 8.71
CA ARG A 241 -15.28 -13.38 8.59
C ARG A 241 -14.14 -14.33 8.21
N PRO A 242 -14.13 -15.55 8.75
CA PRO A 242 -13.16 -16.54 8.32
C PRO A 242 -13.36 -16.85 6.82
N VAL A 243 -12.26 -16.94 6.08
CA VAL A 243 -12.32 -17.37 4.67
C VAL A 243 -12.92 -18.76 4.64
N ARG A 244 -14.07 -18.91 3.97
CA ARG A 244 -14.59 -20.25 3.65
C ARG A 244 -13.57 -20.93 2.74
N ILE A 245 -12.84 -21.89 3.27
CA ILE A 245 -12.09 -22.84 2.44
C ILE A 245 -13.14 -23.64 1.71
N ILE A 246 -13.35 -23.32 0.44
CA ILE A 246 -14.11 -24.20 -0.47
C ILE A 246 -13.15 -25.35 -0.74
N ASN A 247 -13.39 -26.49 -0.09
CA ASN A 247 -12.70 -27.76 -0.36
C ASN A 247 -13.15 -28.29 -1.71
#